data_0d307e69eae3000d350432cbd8ced355
#
_entry.id   0d307e69eae3000d350432cbd8ced355
#
_cell.length_a   1.000
_cell.length_b   1.000
_cell.length_c   1.000
_cell.angle_alpha   90.00
_cell.angle_beta   90.00
_cell.angle_gamma   90.00
#
_symmetry.space_group_name_H-M   'P 1'
#
loop_
_entity.id
_entity.type
_entity.pdbx_description
1 polymer ?
#
loop_
_entity_poly.entity_id
_entity_poly.type
_entity_poly.pdbx_seq_one_letter_code
_entity_poly.pdbx_strand_id
1 'polypeptide(L)'
;MNPMATSKADILKISRELIQQNGWAAVNIRAVAAACGVSVGCIYNYFGSKTELVSAAVESIWNDIFHHPEDEAVFQDTLSCIRWMYRQMEYGCQQYPGFFTHHALGFVQQGTDGVALLAFALGEKAVVSRRPSGL
;
A
#
# COMPACT_ATOMS: atom_id res chain seq x y z
N MET A 1 18.00 -18.60 -12.33
CA MET A 1 18.44 -18.39 -10.95
C MET A 1 17.72 -17.18 -10.39
N ASN A 2 16.85 -17.41 -9.41
CA ASN A 2 16.12 -16.32 -8.81
C ASN A 2 17.10 -15.47 -7.99
N PRO A 3 17.19 -14.16 -8.25
CA PRO A 3 17.98 -13.31 -7.41
C PRO A 3 17.42 -13.33 -5.99
N MET A 4 18.29 -13.50 -5.02
CA MET A 4 17.90 -13.36 -3.63
C MET A 4 17.50 -11.92 -3.36
N ALA A 5 16.42 -11.72 -2.60
CA ALA A 5 16.03 -10.40 -2.17
C ALA A 5 17.11 -9.81 -1.26
N THR A 6 17.65 -8.65 -1.63
CA THR A 6 18.76 -8.03 -0.93
C THR A 6 18.42 -6.72 -0.26
N SER A 7 17.13 -6.30 -0.33
CA SER A 7 16.70 -5.03 0.23
C SER A 7 15.25 -5.12 0.72
N LYS A 8 14.83 -4.16 1.55
CA LYS A 8 13.42 -4.02 1.94
C LYS A 8 12.52 -3.86 0.73
N ALA A 9 12.95 -3.08 -0.26
CA ALA A 9 12.19 -2.85 -1.49
C ALA A 9 11.94 -4.16 -2.25
N ASP A 10 12.96 -5.01 -2.36
CA ASP A 10 12.83 -6.33 -3.00
C ASP A 10 11.84 -7.23 -2.26
N ILE A 11 11.95 -7.27 -0.94
CA ILE A 11 11.05 -8.08 -0.10
C ILE A 11 9.60 -7.60 -0.25
N LEU A 12 9.38 -6.30 -0.25
CA LEU A 12 8.05 -5.72 -0.39
C LEU A 12 7.47 -5.96 -1.79
N LYS A 13 8.29 -5.86 -2.83
CA LYS A 13 7.88 -6.17 -4.20
C LYS A 13 7.41 -7.63 -4.31
N ILE A 14 8.20 -8.55 -3.78
CA ILE A 14 7.88 -9.98 -3.78
C ILE A 14 6.64 -10.26 -2.93
N SER A 15 6.49 -9.56 -1.80
CA SER A 15 5.29 -9.67 -0.96
C SER A 15 4.04 -9.22 -1.71
N ARG A 16 4.12 -8.12 -2.48
CA ARG A 16 3.00 -7.66 -3.32
C ARG A 16 2.65 -8.69 -4.40
N GLU A 17 3.64 -9.26 -5.07
CA GLU A 17 3.43 -10.30 -6.08
C GLU A 17 2.77 -11.54 -5.47
N LEU A 18 3.19 -11.93 -4.28
CA LEU A 18 2.60 -13.05 -3.54
C LEU A 18 1.12 -12.78 -3.22
N ILE A 19 0.80 -11.57 -2.80
CA ILE A 19 -0.58 -11.15 -2.53
C ILE A 19 -1.41 -11.18 -3.83
N GLN A 20 -0.87 -10.68 -4.92
CA GLN A 20 -1.55 -10.66 -6.21
C GLN A 20 -1.87 -12.07 -6.70
N GLN A 21 -0.96 -13.01 -6.51
CA GLN A 21 -1.09 -14.38 -7.01
C GLN A 21 -1.94 -15.27 -6.09
N ASN A 22 -1.77 -15.13 -4.77
CA ASN A 22 -2.33 -16.08 -3.80
C ASN A 22 -3.26 -15.45 -2.77
N GLY A 23 -3.48 -14.14 -2.84
CA GLY A 23 -4.34 -13.42 -1.92
C GLY A 23 -3.63 -12.96 -0.66
N TRP A 24 -4.32 -12.14 0.11
CA TRP A 24 -3.78 -11.50 1.30
C TRP A 24 -3.34 -12.49 2.39
N ALA A 25 -4.11 -13.56 2.57
CA ALA A 25 -3.82 -14.57 3.61
C ALA A 25 -2.53 -15.35 3.36
N ALA A 26 -1.97 -15.28 2.15
CA ALA A 26 -0.72 -15.95 1.81
C ALA A 26 0.51 -15.27 2.40
N VAL A 27 0.40 -14.04 2.92
CA VAL A 27 1.54 -13.29 3.46
C VAL A 27 1.83 -13.70 4.90
N ASN A 28 2.94 -14.39 5.07
CA ASN A 28 3.52 -14.68 6.37
C ASN A 28 5.04 -14.75 6.19
N ILE A 29 5.77 -14.73 7.29
CA ILE A 29 7.25 -14.68 7.26
C ILE A 29 7.84 -15.84 6.43
N ARG A 30 7.33 -17.05 6.61
CA ARG A 30 7.87 -18.24 5.91
C ARG A 30 7.59 -18.19 4.42
N ALA A 31 6.37 -17.82 4.03
CA ALA A 31 5.99 -17.73 2.62
C ALA A 31 6.77 -16.63 1.91
N VAL A 32 6.95 -15.50 2.56
CA VAL A 32 7.74 -14.38 2.02
C VAL A 32 9.21 -14.78 1.89
N ALA A 33 9.80 -15.41 2.91
CA ALA A 33 11.18 -15.89 2.85
C ALA A 33 11.37 -16.88 1.71
N ALA A 34 10.46 -17.84 1.56
CA ALA A 34 10.52 -18.82 0.47
C ALA A 34 10.41 -18.15 -0.90
N ALA A 35 9.49 -17.20 -1.06
CA ALA A 35 9.33 -16.47 -2.32
C ALA A 35 10.54 -15.59 -2.64
N CYS A 36 11.19 -15.05 -1.63
CA CYS A 36 12.41 -14.25 -1.78
C CYS A 36 13.67 -15.10 -2.01
N GLY A 37 13.61 -16.40 -1.77
CA GLY A 37 14.78 -17.28 -1.85
C GLY A 37 15.78 -17.06 -0.72
N VAL A 38 15.31 -16.65 0.46
CA VAL A 38 16.15 -16.37 1.62
C VAL A 38 15.62 -17.10 2.86
N SER A 39 16.44 -17.11 3.93
CA SER A 39 16.01 -17.67 5.21
C SER A 39 15.02 -16.78 5.93
N VAL A 40 14.25 -17.35 6.85
CA VAL A 40 13.37 -16.60 7.75
C VAL A 40 14.18 -15.56 8.54
N GLY A 41 15.39 -15.92 9.01
CA GLY A 41 16.28 -14.99 9.71
C GLY A 41 16.65 -13.78 8.87
N CYS A 42 16.81 -13.95 7.57
CA CYS A 42 17.08 -12.83 6.65
C CYS A 42 15.92 -11.84 6.63
N ILE A 43 14.68 -12.33 6.61
CA ILE A 43 13.50 -11.45 6.67
C ILE A 43 13.48 -10.66 7.99
N TYR A 44 13.78 -11.33 9.11
CA TYR A 44 13.82 -10.67 10.43
C TYR A 44 14.93 -9.62 10.56
N ASN A 45 15.96 -9.66 9.72
CA ASN A 45 16.95 -8.58 9.66
C ASN A 45 16.38 -7.27 9.11
N TYR A 46 15.34 -7.35 8.30
CA TYR A 46 14.70 -6.19 7.69
C TYR A 46 13.42 -5.77 8.39
N PHE A 47 12.67 -6.73 8.92
CA PHE A 47 11.39 -6.49 9.59
C PHE A 47 11.41 -7.20 10.94
N GLY A 48 11.29 -6.45 12.02
CA GLY A 48 11.44 -6.98 13.37
C GLY A 48 10.35 -7.98 13.80
N SER A 49 9.21 -7.97 13.10
CA SER A 49 8.09 -8.87 13.42
C SER A 49 7.21 -9.09 12.20
N LYS A 50 6.31 -10.08 12.28
CA LYS A 50 5.27 -10.28 11.27
C LYS A 50 4.42 -9.02 11.08
N THR A 51 4.09 -8.35 12.18
CA THR A 51 3.29 -7.11 12.14
C THR A 51 3.99 -6.02 11.35
N GLU A 52 5.30 -5.86 11.53
CA GLU A 52 6.07 -4.88 10.77
C GLU A 52 6.10 -5.21 9.28
N LEU A 53 6.30 -6.48 8.93
CA LEU A 53 6.25 -6.94 7.54
C LEU A 53 4.88 -6.65 6.92
N VAL A 54 3.81 -7.02 7.59
CA VAL A 54 2.44 -6.83 7.11
C VAL A 54 2.13 -5.35 6.95
N SER A 55 2.49 -4.53 7.93
CA SER A 55 2.28 -3.07 7.87
C SER A 55 3.03 -2.45 6.70
N ALA A 56 4.28 -2.84 6.50
CA ALA A 56 5.09 -2.35 5.38
C ALA A 56 4.52 -2.82 4.03
N ALA A 57 4.00 -4.03 3.96
CA ALA A 57 3.35 -4.54 2.75
C ALA A 57 2.08 -3.77 2.43
N VAL A 58 1.25 -3.47 3.43
CA VAL A 58 0.04 -2.63 3.27
C VAL A 58 0.42 -1.25 2.74
N GLU A 59 1.38 -0.61 3.37
CA GLU A 59 1.87 0.71 2.94
C GLU A 59 2.39 0.66 1.50
N SER A 60 3.14 -0.39 1.18
CA SER A 60 3.68 -0.60 -0.16
C SER A 60 2.58 -0.75 -1.21
N ILE A 61 1.48 -1.42 -0.88
CA ILE A 61 0.32 -1.56 -1.77
C ILE A 61 -0.40 -0.22 -1.96
N TRP A 62 -0.61 0.54 -0.87
CA TRP A 62 -1.18 1.89 -0.97
C TRP A 62 -0.35 2.78 -1.89
N ASN A 63 0.98 2.70 -1.77
CA ASN A 63 1.88 3.45 -2.64
C ASN A 63 1.77 2.99 -4.10
N ASP A 64 1.68 1.68 -4.34
CA ASP A 64 1.49 1.17 -5.71
C ASP A 64 0.18 1.65 -6.32
N ILE A 65 -0.88 1.72 -5.53
CA ILE A 65 -2.21 2.14 -6.03
C ILE A 65 -2.26 3.65 -6.27
N PHE A 66 -1.73 4.47 -5.36
CA PHE A 66 -1.98 5.91 -5.34
C PHE A 66 -0.76 6.79 -5.62
N HIS A 67 0.43 6.23 -5.69
CA HIS A 67 1.67 7.00 -5.89
C HIS A 67 2.42 6.55 -7.14
N HIS A 68 1.76 6.58 -8.27
CA HIS A 68 2.46 6.36 -9.54
C HIS A 68 3.17 7.66 -9.94
N PRO A 69 4.49 7.62 -10.17
CA PRO A 69 5.23 8.82 -10.60
C PRO A 69 4.73 9.42 -11.91
N GLU A 70 4.10 8.59 -12.74
CA GLU A 70 3.52 8.99 -14.03
C GLU A 70 2.24 9.80 -13.87
N ASP A 71 1.60 9.68 -12.73
CA ASP A 71 0.34 10.34 -12.40
C ASP A 71 0.56 11.48 -11.41
N GLU A 72 1.60 12.28 -11.56
CA GLU A 72 1.68 13.55 -10.86
C GLU A 72 0.53 14.43 -11.37
N ALA A 73 -0.67 14.00 -10.99
CA ALA A 73 -1.89 14.62 -11.44
C ALA A 73 -2.01 15.99 -10.80
N VAL A 74 -1.83 16.99 -11.63
CA VAL A 74 -2.24 18.33 -11.29
C VAL A 74 -3.76 18.32 -11.36
N PHE A 75 -4.42 18.18 -10.22
CA PHE A 75 -5.88 18.24 -10.15
C PHE A 75 -6.31 19.69 -10.38
N GLN A 76 -6.92 19.96 -11.52
CA GLN A 76 -7.43 21.28 -11.82
C GLN A 76 -8.72 21.58 -11.06
N ASP A 77 -9.49 20.55 -10.72
CA ASP A 77 -10.75 20.69 -9.99
C ASP A 77 -11.07 19.42 -9.17
N THR A 78 -12.11 19.50 -8.35
CA THR A 78 -12.57 18.41 -7.49
C THR A 78 -12.99 17.19 -8.32
N LEU A 79 -13.63 17.42 -9.45
CA LEU A 79 -14.11 16.34 -10.32
C LEU A 79 -12.95 15.53 -10.91
N SER A 80 -11.90 16.20 -11.34
CA SER A 80 -10.68 15.54 -11.84
C SER A 80 -10.03 14.69 -10.76
N CYS A 81 -9.99 15.18 -9.52
CA CYS A 81 -9.49 14.45 -8.38
C CYS A 81 -10.31 13.17 -8.11
N ILE A 82 -11.62 13.29 -8.11
CA ILE A 82 -12.53 12.16 -7.88
C ILE A 82 -12.37 11.11 -8.98
N ARG A 83 -12.28 11.53 -10.23
CA ARG A 83 -12.08 10.62 -11.36
C ARG A 83 -10.75 9.88 -11.25
N TRP A 84 -9.69 10.58 -10.87
CA TRP A 84 -8.40 9.96 -10.64
C TRP A 84 -8.47 8.92 -9.52
N MET A 85 -9.07 9.27 -8.40
CA MET A 85 -9.25 8.35 -7.27
C MET A 85 -10.02 7.10 -7.69
N TYR A 86 -11.10 7.28 -8.45
CA TYR A 86 -11.91 6.16 -8.93
C TYR A 86 -11.05 5.21 -9.79
N ARG A 87 -10.26 5.75 -10.71
CA ARG A 87 -9.37 4.94 -11.55
C ARG A 87 -8.32 4.20 -10.73
N GLN A 88 -7.75 4.85 -9.72
CA GLN A 88 -6.78 4.20 -8.85
C GLN A 88 -7.41 3.10 -8.01
N MET A 89 -8.60 3.32 -7.49
CA MET A 89 -9.34 2.29 -6.76
C MET A 89 -9.70 1.11 -7.65
N GLU A 90 -10.10 1.37 -8.88
CA GLU A 90 -10.38 0.32 -9.87
C GLU A 90 -9.12 -0.52 -10.15
N TYR A 91 -7.99 0.14 -10.38
CA TYR A 91 -6.69 -0.53 -10.52
C TYR A 91 -6.37 -1.38 -9.28
N GLY A 92 -6.53 -0.82 -8.10
CA GLY A 92 -6.28 -1.53 -6.84
C GLY A 92 -7.17 -2.75 -6.64
N CYS A 93 -8.44 -2.66 -7.01
CA CYS A 93 -9.36 -3.79 -6.94
C CYS A 93 -8.96 -4.92 -7.89
N GLN A 94 -8.44 -4.59 -9.06
CA GLN A 94 -7.98 -5.56 -10.05
C GLN A 94 -6.67 -6.21 -9.65
N GLN A 95 -5.71 -5.42 -9.17
CA GLN A 95 -4.37 -5.91 -8.83
C GLN A 95 -4.31 -6.60 -7.47
N TYR A 96 -5.11 -6.13 -6.51
CA TYR A 96 -5.11 -6.61 -5.13
C TYR A 96 -6.54 -6.91 -4.67
N PRO A 97 -7.16 -8.01 -5.15
CA PRO A 97 -8.53 -8.33 -4.80
C PRO A 97 -8.75 -8.41 -3.28
N GLY A 98 -9.76 -7.74 -2.78
CA GLY A 98 -10.10 -7.72 -1.36
C GLY A 98 -9.30 -6.75 -0.51
N PHE A 99 -8.30 -6.06 -1.05
CA PHE A 99 -7.44 -5.17 -0.29
C PHE A 99 -8.22 -4.04 0.39
N PHE A 100 -9.06 -3.35 -0.34
CA PHE A 100 -9.85 -2.25 0.22
C PHE A 100 -10.84 -2.72 1.27
N THR A 101 -11.44 -3.89 1.06
CA THR A 101 -12.37 -4.47 2.03
C THR A 101 -11.69 -4.76 3.36
N HIS A 102 -10.47 -5.30 3.33
CA HIS A 102 -9.73 -5.64 4.54
C HIS A 102 -9.14 -4.43 5.25
N HIS A 103 -8.66 -3.43 4.51
CA HIS A 103 -7.85 -2.36 5.07
C HIS A 103 -8.57 -1.04 5.25
N ALA A 104 -9.59 -0.76 4.45
CA ALA A 104 -10.44 0.41 4.65
C ALA A 104 -11.17 0.35 6.00
N LEU A 105 -11.67 -0.82 6.36
CA LEU A 105 -12.31 -1.04 7.65
C LEU A 105 -11.35 -0.84 8.83
N GLY A 106 -10.09 -1.23 8.67
CA GLY A 106 -9.08 -1.01 9.70
C GLY A 106 -8.87 0.47 10.02
N PHE A 107 -8.86 1.31 9.01
CA PHE A 107 -8.76 2.76 9.20
C PHE A 107 -9.97 3.33 9.94
N VAL A 108 -11.16 2.88 9.58
CA VAL A 108 -12.41 3.31 10.25
C VAL A 108 -12.41 2.88 11.72
N GLN A 109 -12.00 1.65 12.00
CA GLN A 109 -11.94 1.14 13.37
C GLN A 109 -10.91 1.87 14.24
N GLN A 110 -9.85 2.39 13.65
CA GLN A 110 -8.86 3.18 14.35
C GLN A 110 -9.28 4.63 14.56
N GLY A 111 -10.49 4.98 14.20
CA GLY A 111 -11.00 6.35 14.32
C GLY A 111 -10.42 7.32 13.29
N THR A 112 -9.83 6.78 12.26
CA THR A 112 -9.31 7.58 11.15
C THR A 112 -10.49 7.99 10.27
N ASP A 113 -10.71 9.27 10.12
CA ASP A 113 -11.80 9.78 9.30
C ASP A 113 -11.50 9.66 7.79
N GLY A 114 -12.52 9.89 6.97
CA GLY A 114 -12.38 9.81 5.53
C GLY A 114 -11.38 10.82 4.95
N VAL A 115 -11.16 11.92 5.66
CA VAL A 115 -10.17 12.93 5.27
C VAL A 115 -8.76 12.40 5.44
N ALA A 116 -8.50 11.73 6.57
CA ALA A 116 -7.18 11.13 6.81
C ALA A 116 -6.88 10.01 5.80
N LEU A 117 -7.88 9.20 5.45
CA LEU A 117 -7.73 8.18 4.42
C LEU A 117 -7.43 8.81 3.06
N LEU A 118 -8.15 9.87 2.72
CA LEU A 118 -7.94 10.64 1.50
C LEU A 118 -6.55 11.28 1.49
N ALA A 119 -6.14 11.85 2.61
CA ALA A 119 -4.82 12.45 2.79
C ALA A 119 -3.71 11.43 2.57
N PHE A 120 -3.84 10.26 3.14
CA PHE A 120 -2.89 9.17 2.95
C PHE A 120 -2.81 8.75 1.48
N ALA A 121 -3.97 8.62 0.83
CA ALA A 121 -4.05 8.23 -0.58
C ALA A 121 -3.44 9.26 -1.52
N LEU A 122 -3.61 10.54 -1.23
CA LEU A 122 -3.14 11.64 -2.08
C LEU A 122 -1.76 12.19 -1.69
N GLY A 123 -1.22 11.73 -0.55
CA GLY A 123 0.00 12.25 0.03
C GLY A 123 -0.24 13.53 0.84
N GLU A 124 0.69 13.84 1.72
CA GLU A 124 0.56 14.97 2.66
C GLU A 124 0.33 16.32 1.99
N LYS A 125 0.81 16.49 0.78
CA LYS A 125 0.71 17.76 0.05
C LYS A 125 -0.73 18.19 -0.22
N ALA A 126 -1.63 17.23 -0.42
CA ALA A 126 -3.01 17.53 -0.72
C ALA A 126 -3.81 18.02 0.49
N VAL A 127 -3.37 17.66 1.69
CA VAL A 127 -4.04 18.03 2.94
C VAL A 127 -3.71 19.46 3.35
N VAL A 128 -2.44 19.87 3.17
CA VAL A 128 -1.97 21.20 3.56
C VAL A 128 -2.68 22.31 2.78
N SER A 129 -3.03 22.03 1.52
CA SER A 129 -3.73 23.02 0.68
C SER A 129 -5.22 23.18 1.03
N ARG A 130 -5.76 22.37 1.94
CA ARG A 130 -7.18 22.37 2.31
C ARG A 130 -7.47 22.79 3.75
N ARG A 131 -6.58 23.46 4.40
CA ARG A 131 -6.90 24.06 5.68
C ARG A 131 -8.05 25.03 5.47
N PRO A 132 -9.19 24.83 6.17
CA PRO A 132 -10.26 25.81 6.10
C PRO A 132 -9.69 27.14 6.61
N SER A 133 -9.61 28.08 5.71
CA SER A 133 -9.19 29.42 6.06
C SER A 133 -10.26 30.06 6.92
N GLY A 134 -9.94 30.45 8.13
CA GLY A 134 -10.79 31.31 8.92
C GLY A 134 -11.81 30.67 9.84
N LEU A 135 -11.55 29.45 10.24
CA LEU A 135 -12.34 28.90 11.35
C LEU A 135 -11.51 28.73 12.59
#